data_c5dec5bd3298125c502cf33f810f254d
#
_entry.id   c5dec5bd3298125c502cf33f810f254d
#
_cell.length_a   1.000
_cell.length_b   1.000
_cell.length_c   1.000
_cell.angle_alpha   90.00
_cell.angle_beta   90.00
_cell.angle_gamma   90.00
#
_symmetry.space_group_name_H-M   'P 1'
#
loop_
_entity.id
_entity.type
_entity.pdbx_description
1 polymer ?
#
loop_
_entity_poly.entity_id
_entity_poly.type
_entity_poly.pdbx_seq_one_letter_code
_entity_poly.pdbx_strand_id
1 'polypeptide(L)' 'TGKPVGRPNAQFPDNWKEYYEKWRCGEVTAVKCMDRLDLKRSTFYKLVKIYEKDMDKREN' A
#
# COMPACT_ATOMS: atom_id res chain seq x y z
N THR A 1 -16.61 -6.25 -15.20
CA THR A 1 -16.44 -6.48 -15.04
C THR A 1 -15.78 -6.93 -14.43
N GLY A 2 -15.56 -7.17 -14.26
CA GLY A 2 -15.01 -7.54 -13.90
C GLY A 2 -14.32 -7.77 -13.23
N LYS A 3 -13.95 -8.17 -12.82
CA LYS A 3 -13.41 -8.46 -12.31
C LYS A 3 -12.54 -8.82 -12.10
N PRO A 4 -12.00 -8.75 -11.80
CA PRO A 4 -11.05 -8.88 -11.65
C PRO A 4 -10.49 -9.74 -11.07
N VAL A 5 -10.09 -10.02 -11.09
CA VAL A 5 -9.77 -11.01 -10.77
C VAL A 5 -8.49 -11.16 -10.46
N GLY A 6 -7.85 -11.32 -10.49
CA GLY A 6 -6.61 -11.49 -10.36
C GLY A 6 -5.96 -11.00 -9.17
N ARG A 7 -6.40 -10.16 -8.50
CA ARG A 7 -5.77 -9.66 -7.54
C ARG A 7 -5.78 -10.45 -6.42
N PRO A 8 -4.88 -10.84 -6.01
CA PRO A 8 -4.82 -11.77 -5.01
C PRO A 8 -5.06 -11.16 -3.79
N ASN A 9 -5.16 -10.88 -3.27
CA ASN A 9 -5.45 -10.54 -2.06
C ASN A 9 -4.79 -9.52 -1.42
N ALA A 10 -4.28 -8.78 -1.87
CA ALA A 10 -3.69 -7.73 -1.25
C ALA A 10 -4.77 -6.85 -0.81
N GLN A 11 -5.19 -6.86 0.32
CA GLN A 11 -6.21 -6.05 0.73
C GLN A 11 -5.65 -4.82 1.31
N PHE A 12 -5.65 -3.67 0.68
CA PHE A 12 -5.16 -2.40 1.18
C PHE A 12 -6.22 -1.70 2.03
N PRO A 13 -5.82 -1.10 3.13
CA PRO A 13 -6.76 -0.37 3.98
C PRO A 13 -7.28 0.84 3.24
N ASP A 14 -8.39 1.33 3.66
CA ASP A 14 -8.99 2.50 3.02
C ASP A 14 -8.05 3.68 2.98
N ASN A 15 -7.30 3.90 4.04
CA ASN A 15 -6.41 5.02 4.08
C ASN A 15 -5.02 4.70 3.55
N TRP A 16 -4.86 3.58 2.93
CA TRP A 16 -3.55 3.16 2.48
C TRP A 16 -2.91 4.18 1.55
N LYS A 17 -3.61 4.56 0.53
CA LYS A 17 -3.09 5.47 -0.45
C LYS A 17 -2.68 6.79 0.18
N GLU A 18 -3.52 7.33 1.00
CA GLU A 18 -3.25 8.58 1.65
C GLU A 18 -1.98 8.52 2.49
N TYR A 19 -1.88 7.53 3.35
CA TYR A 19 -0.71 7.41 4.19
C TYR A 19 0.55 7.04 3.39
N TYR A 20 0.37 6.27 2.34
CA TYR A 20 1.49 5.89 1.52
C TYR A 20 2.10 7.15 0.88
N GLU A 21 1.27 8.01 0.37
CA GLU A 21 1.74 9.23 -0.25
C GLU A 21 2.40 10.15 0.77
N LYS A 22 1.82 10.27 1.94
CA LYS A 22 2.40 11.09 2.99
C LYS A 22 3.76 10.57 3.39
N TRP A 23 3.88 9.27 3.44
CA TRP A 23 5.14 8.65 3.79
C TRP A 23 6.18 8.91 2.70
N ARG A 24 5.80 8.78 1.46
CA ARG A 24 6.74 9.01 0.38
C ARG A 24 7.14 10.48 0.31
N CYS A 25 6.23 11.32 0.69
CA CYS A 25 6.51 12.73 0.68
C CYS A 25 7.34 13.13 1.88
N GLY A 26 7.42 12.32 2.87
CA GLY A 26 8.17 12.65 4.06
C GLY A 26 7.33 13.27 5.15
N GLU A 27 6.04 13.33 4.96
CA GLU A 27 5.19 13.90 5.97
C GLU A 27 5.04 13.02 7.19
N VAL A 28 5.02 11.73 7.01
CA VAL A 28 4.93 10.79 8.13
C VAL A 28 5.97 9.72 7.93
N THR A 29 6.29 9.02 8.99
CA THR A 29 7.28 7.96 8.90
C THR A 29 6.57 6.64 8.66
N ALA A 30 7.33 5.64 8.29
CA ALA A 30 6.76 4.33 8.06
C ALA A 30 6.11 3.81 9.33
N VAL A 31 6.75 4.05 10.46
CA VAL A 31 6.22 3.59 11.72
C VAL A 31 4.86 4.22 11.98
N LYS A 32 4.74 5.49 11.66
CA LYS A 32 3.51 6.19 11.88
C LYS A 32 2.43 5.60 10.97
N CYS A 33 2.78 5.31 9.74
CA CYS A 33 1.83 4.70 8.81
C CYS A 33 1.34 3.37 9.35
N MET A 34 2.26 2.54 9.81
CA MET A 34 1.89 1.24 10.33
C MET A 34 0.95 1.39 11.51
N ASP A 35 1.24 2.32 12.37
CA ASP A 35 0.43 2.54 13.54
C ASP A 35 -0.96 3.02 13.16
N ARG A 36 -1.03 3.96 12.28
CA ARG A 36 -2.32 4.50 11.87
C ARG A 36 -3.16 3.49 11.11
N LEU A 37 -2.50 2.69 10.30
CA LEU A 37 -3.19 1.71 9.51
C LEU A 37 -3.36 0.38 10.25
N ASP A 38 -2.79 0.31 11.44
CA ASP A 38 -2.88 -0.89 12.25
C ASP A 38 -2.28 -2.08 11.48
N LEU A 39 -1.12 -1.88 10.91
CA LEU A 39 -0.45 -2.92 10.16
C LEU A 39 0.85 -3.29 10.82
N LYS A 40 1.29 -4.52 10.61
CA LYS A 40 2.53 -4.94 11.17
C LYS A 40 3.61 -4.54 10.21
N ARG A 41 4.82 -4.48 10.66
CA ARG A 41 5.92 -4.11 9.83
C ARG A 41 6.00 -4.98 8.59
N SER A 42 5.96 -6.27 8.76
CA SER A 42 6.02 -7.19 7.63
C SER A 42 4.90 -6.91 6.67
N THR A 43 3.71 -6.78 7.18
CA THR A 43 2.55 -6.54 6.35
C THR A 43 2.66 -5.22 5.60
N PHE A 44 3.11 -4.19 6.30
CA PHE A 44 3.24 -2.88 5.69
C PHE A 44 4.20 -2.95 4.49
N TYR A 45 5.37 -3.50 4.67
CA TYR A 45 6.32 -3.56 3.59
C TYR A 45 5.87 -4.49 2.46
N LYS A 46 5.14 -5.50 2.83
CA LYS A 46 4.62 -6.40 1.83
C LYS A 46 3.63 -5.65 0.94
N LEU A 47 2.77 -4.87 1.56
CA LEU A 47 1.80 -4.09 0.80
C LEU A 47 2.48 -3.03 -0.05
N VAL A 48 3.53 -2.43 0.48
CA VAL A 48 4.27 -1.43 -0.28
C VAL A 48 4.84 -2.06 -1.55
N LYS A 49 5.41 -3.24 -1.40
CA LYS A 49 5.94 -3.93 -2.54
C LYS A 49 4.89 -4.21 -3.58
N ILE A 50 3.79 -4.73 -3.16
CA ILE A 50 2.71 -5.05 -4.07
C ILE A 50 2.17 -3.80 -4.74
N TYR A 51 2.02 -2.76 -3.97
CA TYR A 51 1.49 -1.50 -4.47
C TYR A 51 2.40 -0.90 -5.54
N GLU A 52 3.68 -0.86 -5.24
CA GLU A 52 4.62 -0.31 -6.19
C GLU A 52 4.72 -1.15 -7.45
N LYS A 53 4.64 -2.44 -7.28
CA LYS A 53 4.71 -3.32 -8.40
C LYS A 53 3.51 -3.10 -9.31
N ASP A 54 2.36 -2.92 -8.73
CA ASP A 54 1.16 -2.69 -9.48
C ASP A 54 1.26 -1.38 -10.25
N MET A 55 1.77 -0.36 -9.60
CA MET A 55 1.92 0.91 -10.24
C MET A 55 2.89 0.83 -11.40
N ASP A 56 3.98 0.17 -11.19
CA ASP A 56 4.97 0.03 -12.22
C ASP A 56 4.39 -0.69 -13.44
N LYS A 57 3.60 -1.72 -13.17
CA LYS A 57 2.98 -2.42 -14.22
C LYS A 57 2.05 -1.55 -15.02
N ARG A 58 1.27 -0.78 -14.35
CA ARG A 58 0.35 0.07 -15.00
C ARG A 58 1.05 1.07 -15.87
N GLU A 59 2.15 1.54 -15.45
CA GLU A 59 2.87 2.47 -16.19
C GLU A 59 3.23 1.97 -17.49
N ASN A 60 3.48 0.77 -17.64
CA ASN A 60 3.78 0.23 -18.85
C ASN A 60 2.62 0.04 -19.67
#